data_dd931d3edc4bd876518c596807caa880
#
_entry.id   dd931d3edc4bd876518c596807caa880
#
_cell.length_a   1.000
_cell.length_b   1.000
_cell.length_c   1.000
_cell.angle_alpha   90.00
_cell.angle_beta   90.00
_cell.angle_gamma   90.00
#
_symmetry.space_group_name_H-M   'P 1'
#
loop_
_entity.id
_entity.type
_entity.pdbx_description
1 polymer ?
#
loop_
_entity_poly.entity_id
_entity_poly.type
_entity_poly.pdbx_seq_one_letter_code
_entity_poly.pdbx_strand_id
1 'polypeptide(L)'
;MNTRTARGITRLFLIACLVVAAAPSAPQERTEKPPLHGRHWMAITGKPLGATAGARIFQRGGNAVDAACAMIAATATMWDVLHWGGETQALIWHPTQRKVIAINALGVAPTGATPEFFKSKGLKYPPEFGPLAAVTPGTPGGILVMLADYGRLSLAEVLAPAIELADGYPIEAQTATLIERNKSKLKEWPDTARVMLPYLGRGATRDGREGPAAGEMFRQPELAATLRKLVEAEKRALARGASRKQAIMAAYERFYRGDIAVELAAAVQAQGGLITREDLARWQVKIEEPRHVNYRGIDVYKLDTWTQGPSLLQSLNILENFDLKAMGYNSSRYLHTLYQTMSLAFADRDFYYGDPVFEPHEPIDGLLSKAYAKQRAATIGERNDPAIGPGDPYPFQGGKNPYSSLLNAPAERATDSGESKPAGNRPYSPAGVVPTTDRSYRTDDPEGAFWRGTTTVVAADAEGWLVSVTPSGGWIPAVIAGKTGIGLSQRMQSFVLDANENPFNVVA
;
A
#
# COMPACT_ATOMS: atom_id res chain seq x y z
N MET A 1 68.39 -17.97 -39.43
CA MET A 1 67.08 -17.24 -39.29
C MET A 1 67.31 -16.13 -38.26
N ASN A 2 67.17 -14.92 -38.69
CA ASN A 2 67.70 -13.73 -37.95
C ASN A 2 66.85 -13.39 -36.70
N THR A 3 67.50 -13.36 -35.54
CA THR A 3 66.90 -13.05 -34.22
C THR A 3 66.24 -11.66 -34.14
N ARG A 4 66.51 -10.78 -35.10
CA ARG A 4 65.90 -9.44 -35.23
C ARG A 4 64.45 -9.48 -35.72
N THR A 5 64.10 -10.45 -36.63
CA THR A 5 62.76 -10.61 -37.19
C THR A 5 61.76 -11.17 -36.18
N ALA A 6 62.22 -12.09 -35.32
CA ALA A 6 61.38 -12.67 -34.28
C ALA A 6 60.99 -11.66 -33.19
N ARG A 7 61.89 -10.70 -32.81
CA ARG A 7 61.58 -9.66 -31.82
C ARG A 7 60.59 -8.58 -32.37
N GLY A 8 60.60 -8.34 -33.68
CA GLY A 8 59.67 -7.42 -34.34
C GLY A 8 58.22 -7.96 -34.36
N ILE A 9 58.07 -9.24 -34.68
CA ILE A 9 56.75 -9.91 -34.72
C ILE A 9 56.15 -10.03 -33.32
N THR A 10 56.93 -10.34 -32.28
CA THR A 10 56.44 -10.42 -30.88
C THR A 10 55.98 -9.06 -30.35
N ARG A 11 56.67 -7.96 -30.72
CA ARG A 11 56.27 -6.62 -30.34
C ARG A 11 55.02 -6.15 -31.08
N LEU A 12 54.84 -6.49 -32.34
CA LEU A 12 53.62 -6.19 -33.11
C LEU A 12 52.40 -6.95 -32.52
N PHE A 13 52.56 -8.21 -32.13
CA PHE A 13 51.51 -9.00 -31.49
C PHE A 13 51.12 -8.46 -30.11
N LEU A 14 52.09 -8.00 -29.28
CA LEU A 14 51.84 -7.38 -27.99
C LEU A 14 51.10 -6.04 -28.11
N ILE A 15 51.43 -5.22 -29.13
CA ILE A 15 50.73 -3.95 -29.39
C ILE A 15 49.32 -4.21 -29.94
N ALA A 16 49.15 -5.22 -30.80
CA ALA A 16 47.83 -5.61 -31.30
C ALA A 16 46.93 -6.15 -30.19
N CYS A 17 47.46 -6.95 -29.25
CA CYS A 17 46.70 -7.42 -28.07
C CYS A 17 46.37 -6.28 -27.10
N LEU A 18 47.23 -5.29 -26.92
CA LEU A 18 46.97 -4.11 -26.08
C LEU A 18 45.92 -3.17 -26.71
N VAL A 19 45.85 -3.06 -28.02
CA VAL A 19 44.84 -2.26 -28.72
C VAL A 19 43.48 -2.94 -28.72
N VAL A 20 43.42 -4.28 -28.73
CA VAL A 20 42.14 -5.01 -28.59
C VAL A 20 41.62 -4.97 -27.15
N ALA A 21 42.51 -4.86 -26.15
CA ALA A 21 42.07 -4.67 -24.74
C ALA A 21 41.59 -3.26 -24.40
N ALA A 22 41.85 -2.28 -25.26
CA ALA A 22 41.44 -0.88 -25.11
C ALA A 22 40.25 -0.48 -26.01
N ALA A 23 39.57 -1.43 -26.63
CA ALA A 23 38.30 -1.12 -27.27
C ALA A 23 37.33 -0.62 -26.20
N PRO A 24 36.79 0.61 -26.31
CA PRO A 24 35.79 1.05 -25.35
C PRO A 24 34.66 0.02 -25.37
N SER A 25 34.35 -0.55 -24.20
CA SER A 25 33.16 -1.37 -24.05
C SER A 25 32.00 -0.54 -24.63
N ALA A 26 31.29 -1.08 -25.61
CA ALA A 26 30.08 -0.45 -26.10
C ALA A 26 29.25 -0.06 -24.87
N PRO A 27 28.70 1.15 -24.83
CA PRO A 27 27.87 1.56 -23.71
C PRO A 27 26.83 0.45 -23.55
N GLN A 28 26.83 -0.19 -22.36
CA GLN A 28 25.88 -1.23 -22.04
C GLN A 28 24.50 -0.60 -22.22
N GLU A 29 23.74 -1.05 -23.22
CA GLU A 29 22.39 -0.56 -23.42
C GLU A 29 21.65 -0.72 -22.09
N ARG A 30 21.24 0.40 -21.50
CA ARG A 30 20.43 0.39 -20.30
C ARG A 30 19.12 -0.29 -20.65
N THR A 31 18.77 -1.34 -19.94
CA THR A 31 17.44 -1.94 -19.99
C THR A 31 16.46 -0.98 -19.34
N GLU A 32 16.06 0.06 -20.03
CA GLU A 32 15.03 0.98 -19.59
C GLU A 32 13.72 0.58 -20.26
N LYS A 33 12.65 0.53 -19.44
CA LYS A 33 11.30 0.43 -20.02
C LYS A 33 11.06 1.71 -20.84
N PRO A 34 10.64 1.61 -22.10
CA PRO A 34 10.37 2.80 -22.89
C PRO A 34 9.28 3.64 -22.22
N PRO A 35 9.42 4.99 -22.21
CA PRO A 35 8.37 5.84 -21.71
C PRO A 35 7.10 5.65 -22.54
N LEU A 36 5.96 5.47 -21.87
CA LEU A 36 4.66 5.37 -22.53
C LEU A 36 4.03 6.77 -22.62
N HIS A 37 3.55 7.11 -23.78
CA HIS A 37 2.88 8.38 -24.04
C HIS A 37 1.44 8.12 -24.45
N GLY A 38 0.47 8.71 -23.74
CA GLY A 38 -0.95 8.70 -24.09
C GLY A 38 -1.37 10.05 -24.68
N ARG A 39 -2.13 10.03 -25.77
CA ARG A 39 -2.68 11.26 -26.35
C ARG A 39 -4.00 11.68 -25.70
N HIS A 40 -4.84 10.72 -25.33
CA HIS A 40 -6.19 10.97 -24.86
C HIS A 40 -6.40 10.54 -23.40
N TRP A 41 -5.75 9.47 -23.00
CA TRP A 41 -5.85 8.94 -21.65
C TRP A 41 -4.68 8.00 -21.31
N MET A 42 -4.51 7.77 -20.01
CA MET A 42 -3.60 6.77 -19.45
C MET A 42 -4.34 5.97 -18.38
N ALA A 43 -4.14 4.65 -18.39
CA ALA A 43 -4.62 3.71 -17.38
C ALA A 43 -3.46 2.80 -16.97
N ILE A 44 -3.00 2.94 -15.74
CA ILE A 44 -1.77 2.28 -15.25
C ILE A 44 -2.07 1.57 -13.94
N THR A 45 -1.70 0.29 -13.87
CA THR A 45 -1.64 -0.50 -12.64
C THR A 45 -0.69 -1.68 -12.84
N GLY A 46 -0.31 -2.36 -11.75
CA GLY A 46 0.60 -3.51 -11.78
C GLY A 46 0.05 -4.74 -12.50
N LYS A 47 -1.28 -4.85 -12.63
CA LYS A 47 -1.96 -6.00 -13.30
C LYS A 47 -2.44 -5.62 -14.70
N PRO A 48 -1.98 -6.29 -15.77
CA PRO A 48 -2.41 -5.98 -17.14
C PRO A 48 -3.94 -6.01 -17.33
N LEU A 49 -4.64 -6.99 -16.76
CA LEU A 49 -6.10 -7.07 -16.83
C LEU A 49 -6.77 -5.93 -16.07
N GLY A 50 -6.17 -5.48 -14.95
CA GLY A 50 -6.61 -4.28 -14.25
C GLY A 50 -6.48 -3.02 -15.10
N ALA A 51 -5.34 -2.82 -15.78
CA ALA A 51 -5.16 -1.70 -16.72
C ALA A 51 -6.14 -1.77 -17.89
N THR A 52 -6.43 -2.98 -18.40
CA THR A 52 -7.44 -3.21 -19.44
C THR A 52 -8.84 -2.80 -18.96
N ALA A 53 -9.19 -3.04 -17.70
CA ALA A 53 -10.45 -2.56 -17.13
C ALA A 53 -10.58 -1.04 -17.25
N GLY A 54 -9.54 -0.28 -16.87
CA GLY A 54 -9.51 1.18 -17.04
C GLY A 54 -9.63 1.63 -18.50
N ALA A 55 -8.90 0.97 -19.42
CA ALA A 55 -8.98 1.25 -20.86
C ALA A 55 -10.40 1.05 -21.41
N ARG A 56 -11.08 -0.03 -21.01
CA ARG A 56 -12.49 -0.30 -21.40
C ARG A 56 -13.45 0.80 -20.91
N ILE A 57 -13.17 1.39 -19.76
CA ILE A 57 -13.97 2.49 -19.21
C ILE A 57 -13.76 3.76 -20.03
N PHE A 58 -12.54 4.10 -20.40
CA PHE A 58 -12.27 5.23 -21.29
C PHE A 58 -12.95 5.07 -22.65
N GLN A 59 -12.93 3.87 -23.23
CA GLN A 59 -13.61 3.57 -24.50
C GLN A 59 -15.15 3.75 -24.42
N ARG A 60 -15.74 3.67 -23.22
CA ARG A 60 -17.15 3.93 -22.98
C ARG A 60 -17.46 5.38 -22.63
N GLY A 61 -16.48 6.28 -22.69
CA GLY A 61 -16.66 7.69 -22.39
C GLY A 61 -16.56 8.06 -20.91
N GLY A 62 -16.05 7.14 -20.06
CA GLY A 62 -15.73 7.43 -18.67
C GLY A 62 -14.55 8.41 -18.55
N ASN A 63 -14.47 9.13 -17.43
CA ASN A 63 -13.33 9.98 -17.09
C ASN A 63 -12.27 9.19 -16.32
N ALA A 64 -11.17 9.86 -15.92
CA ALA A 64 -10.09 9.20 -15.19
C ALA A 64 -10.53 8.64 -13.83
N VAL A 65 -11.55 9.21 -13.18
CA VAL A 65 -12.09 8.68 -11.92
C VAL A 65 -12.85 7.38 -12.14
N ASP A 66 -13.72 7.31 -13.17
CA ASP A 66 -14.41 6.07 -13.54
C ASP A 66 -13.40 4.96 -13.85
N ALA A 67 -12.35 5.28 -14.61
CA ALA A 67 -11.31 4.33 -14.98
C ALA A 67 -10.52 3.86 -13.75
N ALA A 68 -10.16 4.75 -12.83
CA ALA A 68 -9.48 4.40 -11.59
C ALA A 68 -10.35 3.48 -10.71
N CYS A 69 -11.64 3.79 -10.56
CA CYS A 69 -12.60 2.95 -9.83
C CYS A 69 -12.69 1.53 -10.41
N ALA A 70 -12.76 1.40 -11.73
CA ALA A 70 -12.79 0.10 -12.40
C ALA A 70 -11.47 -0.68 -12.22
N MET A 71 -10.33 0.01 -12.27
CA MET A 71 -9.01 -0.60 -12.03
C MET A 71 -8.87 -1.08 -10.59
N ILE A 72 -9.30 -0.28 -9.59
CA ILE A 72 -9.31 -0.69 -8.18
C ILE A 72 -10.19 -1.93 -8.01
N ALA A 73 -11.41 -1.91 -8.54
CA ALA A 73 -12.33 -3.04 -8.47
C ALA A 73 -11.76 -4.31 -9.10
N ALA A 74 -11.13 -4.19 -10.28
CA ALA A 74 -10.49 -5.31 -10.97
C ALA A 74 -9.30 -5.87 -10.19
N THR A 75 -8.38 -5.01 -9.72
CA THR A 75 -7.20 -5.44 -8.96
C THR A 75 -7.56 -6.04 -7.61
N ALA A 76 -8.59 -5.51 -6.91
CA ALA A 76 -9.13 -6.11 -5.69
C ALA A 76 -9.71 -7.52 -5.93
N THR A 77 -10.35 -7.74 -7.08
CA THR A 77 -10.87 -9.05 -7.47
C THR A 77 -9.76 -10.04 -7.83
N MET A 78 -8.62 -9.53 -8.32
CA MET A 78 -7.44 -10.32 -8.69
C MET A 78 -6.46 -10.57 -7.53
N TRP A 79 -6.76 -10.08 -6.33
CA TRP A 79 -5.89 -10.20 -5.14
C TRP A 79 -4.49 -9.59 -5.34
N ASP A 80 -4.44 -8.41 -5.94
CA ASP A 80 -3.18 -7.69 -6.20
C ASP A 80 -2.72 -6.88 -4.99
N VAL A 81 -2.34 -7.56 -3.89
CA VAL A 81 -2.03 -6.96 -2.57
C VAL A 81 -3.11 -5.97 -2.11
N LEU A 82 -4.30 -6.19 -2.59
CA LEU A 82 -5.53 -5.44 -2.35
C LEU A 82 -6.69 -6.43 -2.31
N HIS A 83 -7.64 -6.15 -1.43
CA HIS A 83 -8.86 -6.94 -1.28
C HIS A 83 -10.09 -6.03 -1.31
N TRP A 84 -11.27 -6.61 -1.58
CA TRP A 84 -12.51 -5.85 -1.49
C TRP A 84 -12.80 -5.32 -0.08
N GLY A 85 -12.31 -5.97 0.96
CA GLY A 85 -12.32 -5.46 2.33
C GLY A 85 -11.06 -4.66 2.72
N GLY A 86 -10.27 -4.22 1.75
CA GLY A 86 -9.07 -3.40 1.94
C GLY A 86 -9.36 -1.92 2.08
N GLU A 87 -8.34 -1.10 1.74
CA GLU A 87 -8.38 0.36 1.84
C GLU A 87 -8.21 1.02 0.47
N THR A 88 -8.79 2.22 0.33
CA THR A 88 -8.56 3.11 -0.82
C THR A 88 -8.08 4.46 -0.33
N GLN A 89 -6.87 4.80 -0.75
CA GLN A 89 -6.16 6.03 -0.43
C GLN A 89 -5.89 6.74 -1.76
N ALA A 90 -6.60 7.86 -2.04
CA ALA A 90 -6.52 8.49 -3.34
C ALA A 90 -6.30 9.99 -3.28
N LEU A 91 -5.58 10.50 -4.27
CA LEU A 91 -5.49 11.90 -4.62
C LEU A 91 -6.09 12.10 -6.01
N ILE A 92 -7.00 13.07 -6.13
CA ILE A 92 -7.70 13.41 -7.37
C ILE A 92 -7.41 14.87 -7.69
N TRP A 93 -6.74 15.16 -8.82
CA TRP A 93 -6.73 16.50 -9.36
C TRP A 93 -8.04 16.78 -10.09
N HIS A 94 -8.76 17.80 -9.60
CA HIS A 94 -10.02 18.24 -10.18
C HIS A 94 -9.77 19.41 -11.14
N PRO A 95 -9.87 19.24 -12.47
CA PRO A 95 -9.41 20.24 -13.43
C PRO A 95 -10.20 21.55 -13.37
N THR A 96 -11.51 21.51 -13.15
CA THR A 96 -12.35 22.70 -13.07
C THR A 96 -12.14 23.49 -11.76
N GLN A 97 -12.01 22.78 -10.62
CA GLN A 97 -11.77 23.40 -9.32
C GLN A 97 -10.30 23.77 -9.12
N ARG A 98 -9.40 23.24 -9.97
CA ARG A 98 -7.94 23.43 -9.90
C ARG A 98 -7.38 23.12 -8.51
N LYS A 99 -7.84 22.05 -7.90
CA LYS A 99 -7.39 21.60 -6.59
C LYS A 99 -7.18 20.08 -6.56
N VAL A 100 -6.33 19.65 -5.65
CA VAL A 100 -6.17 18.24 -5.30
C VAL A 100 -7.17 17.91 -4.19
N ILE A 101 -7.88 16.80 -4.34
CA ILE A 101 -8.82 16.25 -3.37
C ILE A 101 -8.22 14.99 -2.80
N ALA A 102 -8.22 14.85 -1.49
CA ALA A 102 -7.78 13.66 -0.79
C ALA A 102 -8.99 12.79 -0.40
N ILE A 103 -8.91 11.50 -0.70
CA ILE A 103 -9.90 10.50 -0.34
C ILE A 103 -9.30 9.58 0.71
N ASN A 104 -9.86 9.62 1.90
CA ASN A 104 -9.55 8.71 2.99
C ASN A 104 -10.66 7.66 3.09
N ALA A 105 -10.40 6.50 2.52
CA ALA A 105 -11.21 5.30 2.69
C ALA A 105 -10.36 4.20 3.33
N LEU A 106 -9.68 4.55 4.43
CA LEU A 106 -8.99 3.61 5.30
C LEU A 106 -10.01 2.91 6.19
N GLY A 107 -9.83 1.62 6.40
CA GLY A 107 -10.59 0.88 7.40
C GLY A 107 -10.18 1.29 8.81
N VAL A 108 -11.13 1.31 9.73
CA VAL A 108 -10.87 1.60 11.14
C VAL A 108 -10.99 0.34 11.98
N ALA A 109 -10.32 0.32 13.15
CA ALA A 109 -10.44 -0.74 14.12
C ALA A 109 -11.92 -0.89 14.57
N PRO A 110 -12.43 -2.12 14.72
CA PRO A 110 -13.74 -2.32 15.35
C PRO A 110 -13.74 -1.81 16.79
N THR A 111 -14.86 -1.31 17.27
CA THR A 111 -15.00 -0.75 18.63
C THR A 111 -14.56 -1.70 19.75
N GLY A 112 -14.67 -3.02 19.54
CA GLY A 112 -14.19 -4.02 20.51
C GLY A 112 -12.69 -4.26 20.51
N ALA A 113 -11.93 -3.65 19.59
CA ALA A 113 -10.49 -3.85 19.44
C ALA A 113 -9.72 -2.87 20.34
N THR A 114 -9.76 -3.08 21.65
CA THR A 114 -9.05 -2.24 22.62
C THR A 114 -7.72 -2.87 23.07
N PRO A 115 -6.77 -2.08 23.59
CA PRO A 115 -5.54 -2.61 24.17
C PRO A 115 -5.80 -3.68 25.23
N GLU A 116 -6.81 -3.46 26.10
CA GLU A 116 -7.19 -4.38 27.17
C GLU A 116 -7.70 -5.71 26.62
N PHE A 117 -8.49 -5.67 25.52
CA PHE A 117 -8.95 -6.88 24.84
C PHE A 117 -7.77 -7.73 24.37
N PHE A 118 -6.81 -7.16 23.65
CA PHE A 118 -5.66 -7.91 23.15
C PHE A 118 -4.74 -8.40 24.28
N LYS A 119 -4.47 -7.55 25.29
CA LYS A 119 -3.69 -7.91 26.47
C LYS A 119 -4.34 -9.04 27.26
N SER A 120 -5.68 -9.07 27.38
CA SER A 120 -6.42 -10.16 28.05
C SER A 120 -6.26 -11.52 27.35
N LYS A 121 -5.91 -11.51 26.05
CA LYS A 121 -5.58 -12.71 25.28
C LYS A 121 -4.09 -13.07 25.30
N GLY A 122 -3.29 -12.37 26.11
CA GLY A 122 -1.84 -12.58 26.18
C GLY A 122 -1.08 -12.07 24.95
N LEU A 123 -1.69 -11.20 24.14
CA LEU A 123 -1.06 -10.66 22.95
C LEU A 123 -0.30 -9.38 23.27
N LYS A 124 0.92 -9.25 22.75
CA LYS A 124 1.75 -8.04 22.83
C LYS A 124 1.35 -7.02 21.74
N TYR A 125 0.83 -7.50 20.63
CA TYR A 125 0.35 -6.72 19.47
C TYR A 125 -0.92 -7.36 18.91
N PRO A 126 -1.75 -6.63 18.14
CA PRO A 126 -2.79 -7.24 17.34
C PRO A 126 -2.18 -8.26 16.36
N PRO A 127 -2.87 -9.37 16.07
CA PRO A 127 -2.31 -10.41 15.19
C PRO A 127 -2.22 -9.96 13.73
N GLU A 128 -1.31 -10.58 12.98
CA GLU A 128 -1.13 -10.30 11.55
C GLU A 128 -2.23 -10.91 10.67
N PHE A 129 -2.78 -12.03 11.09
CA PHE A 129 -3.73 -12.82 10.31
C PHE A 129 -4.94 -13.19 11.16
N GLY A 130 -5.96 -13.64 10.48
CA GLY A 130 -7.20 -14.08 11.11
C GLY A 130 -8.18 -12.94 11.38
N PRO A 131 -9.35 -13.29 11.93
CA PRO A 131 -10.45 -12.35 12.09
C PRO A 131 -10.14 -11.19 13.05
N LEU A 132 -9.17 -11.35 13.97
CA LEU A 132 -8.72 -10.27 14.88
C LEU A 132 -7.74 -9.30 14.19
N ALA A 133 -7.22 -9.62 13.03
CA ALA A 133 -6.42 -8.70 12.21
C ALA A 133 -7.27 -7.77 11.34
N ALA A 134 -8.57 -8.06 11.22
CA ALA A 134 -9.48 -7.38 10.32
C ALA A 134 -9.91 -6.01 10.83
N VAL A 135 -9.90 -5.02 9.94
CA VAL A 135 -10.51 -3.70 10.13
C VAL A 135 -11.74 -3.56 9.23
N THR A 136 -12.55 -2.52 9.45
CA THR A 136 -13.73 -2.24 8.62
C THR A 136 -13.32 -2.06 7.15
N PRO A 137 -14.07 -2.62 6.17
CA PRO A 137 -13.77 -2.48 4.75
C PRO A 137 -13.81 -1.04 4.26
N GLY A 138 -12.74 -0.57 3.63
CA GLY A 138 -12.66 0.78 3.07
C GLY A 138 -12.82 0.83 1.55
N THR A 139 -12.30 -0.17 0.83
CA THR A 139 -12.27 -0.17 -0.65
C THR A 139 -13.65 0.00 -1.29
N PRO A 140 -14.73 -0.68 -0.86
CA PRO A 140 -16.04 -0.50 -1.48
C PRO A 140 -16.54 0.93 -1.35
N GLY A 141 -16.40 1.52 -0.16
CA GLY A 141 -16.79 2.90 0.09
C GLY A 141 -15.99 3.91 -0.74
N GLY A 142 -14.66 3.70 -0.81
CA GLY A 142 -13.79 4.53 -1.64
C GLY A 142 -14.20 4.54 -3.10
N ILE A 143 -14.44 3.37 -3.71
CA ILE A 143 -14.92 3.23 -5.08
C ILE A 143 -16.26 3.95 -5.25
N LEU A 144 -17.23 3.69 -4.36
CA LEU A 144 -18.59 4.21 -4.49
C LEU A 144 -18.64 5.74 -4.33
N VAL A 145 -17.92 6.32 -3.38
CA VAL A 145 -17.89 7.77 -3.17
C VAL A 145 -17.13 8.47 -4.30
N MET A 146 -15.96 7.97 -4.70
CA MET A 146 -15.22 8.54 -5.83
C MET A 146 -16.06 8.53 -7.10
N LEU A 147 -16.71 7.41 -7.40
CA LEU A 147 -17.59 7.27 -8.56
C LEU A 147 -18.79 8.22 -8.47
N ALA A 148 -19.47 8.27 -7.33
CA ALA A 148 -20.66 9.09 -7.14
C ALA A 148 -20.40 10.58 -7.31
N ASP A 149 -19.26 11.08 -6.77
CA ASP A 149 -18.96 12.49 -6.69
C ASP A 149 -18.17 13.02 -7.90
N TYR A 150 -17.31 12.19 -8.49
CA TYR A 150 -16.35 12.64 -9.52
C TYR A 150 -16.41 11.84 -10.82
N GLY A 151 -17.03 10.68 -10.84
CA GLY A 151 -17.25 9.89 -12.06
C GLY A 151 -18.48 10.33 -12.84
N ARG A 152 -18.70 9.72 -14.00
CA ARG A 152 -19.84 9.98 -14.89
C ARG A 152 -20.61 8.75 -15.33
N LEU A 153 -20.00 7.56 -15.29
CA LEU A 153 -20.62 6.30 -15.65
C LEU A 153 -21.45 5.73 -14.49
N SER A 154 -22.28 4.74 -14.80
CA SER A 154 -23.02 3.98 -13.80
C SER A 154 -22.09 3.01 -13.03
N LEU A 155 -22.52 2.61 -11.84
CA LEU A 155 -21.82 1.57 -11.08
C LEU A 155 -21.81 0.24 -11.85
N ALA A 156 -22.89 -0.07 -12.56
CA ALA A 156 -22.98 -1.27 -13.39
C ALA A 156 -21.89 -1.32 -14.46
N GLU A 157 -21.60 -0.19 -15.12
CA GLU A 157 -20.56 -0.11 -16.14
C GLU A 157 -19.16 -0.22 -15.54
N VAL A 158 -18.92 0.46 -14.41
CA VAL A 158 -17.61 0.50 -13.74
C VAL A 158 -17.27 -0.84 -13.09
N LEU A 159 -18.23 -1.56 -12.51
CA LEU A 159 -18.01 -2.87 -11.90
C LEU A 159 -18.02 -4.04 -12.90
N ALA A 160 -18.50 -3.85 -14.14
CA ALA A 160 -18.59 -4.93 -15.11
C ALA A 160 -17.27 -5.71 -15.31
N PRO A 161 -16.08 -5.07 -15.44
CA PRO A 161 -14.83 -5.81 -15.56
C PRO A 161 -14.50 -6.64 -14.31
N ALA A 162 -14.76 -6.12 -13.12
CA ALA A 162 -14.50 -6.84 -11.87
C ALA A 162 -15.45 -8.04 -11.69
N ILE A 163 -16.71 -7.90 -12.07
CA ILE A 163 -17.68 -8.99 -12.06
C ILE A 163 -17.26 -10.09 -13.04
N GLU A 164 -16.84 -9.72 -14.25
CA GLU A 164 -16.31 -10.65 -15.25
C GLU A 164 -15.11 -11.43 -14.73
N LEU A 165 -14.16 -10.76 -14.05
CA LEU A 165 -13.01 -11.40 -13.41
C LEU A 165 -13.43 -12.32 -12.26
N ALA A 166 -14.43 -11.95 -11.47
CA ALA A 166 -14.94 -12.78 -10.39
C ALA A 166 -15.69 -14.03 -10.92
N ASP A 167 -16.35 -13.94 -12.07
CA ASP A 167 -16.93 -15.10 -12.77
C ASP A 167 -15.85 -16.08 -13.26
N GLY A 168 -14.64 -15.59 -13.53
CA GLY A 168 -13.47 -16.41 -13.82
C GLY A 168 -12.42 -15.70 -14.68
N TYR A 169 -11.18 -15.81 -14.29
CA TYR A 169 -10.04 -15.33 -15.05
C TYR A 169 -8.83 -16.27 -14.91
N PRO A 170 -7.93 -16.35 -15.90
CA PRO A 170 -6.69 -17.11 -15.76
C PRO A 170 -5.79 -16.44 -14.71
N ILE A 171 -5.64 -17.10 -13.56
CA ILE A 171 -4.86 -16.55 -12.43
C ILE A 171 -3.38 -16.42 -12.77
N GLU A 172 -2.76 -15.31 -12.40
CA GLU A 172 -1.35 -15.09 -12.67
C GLU A 172 -0.45 -15.88 -11.71
N ALA A 173 0.76 -16.16 -12.16
CA ALA A 173 1.76 -16.90 -11.41
C ALA A 173 2.05 -16.31 -10.03
N GLN A 174 2.08 -14.97 -9.91
CA GLN A 174 2.31 -14.27 -8.66
C GLN A 174 1.26 -14.62 -7.61
N THR A 175 -0.02 -14.44 -7.93
CA THR A 175 -1.13 -14.70 -7.00
C THR A 175 -1.26 -16.20 -6.71
N ALA A 176 -1.16 -17.04 -7.73
CA ALA A 176 -1.20 -18.49 -7.57
C ALA A 176 -0.07 -19.04 -6.65
N THR A 177 1.14 -18.48 -6.78
CA THR A 177 2.28 -18.83 -5.93
C THR A 177 2.07 -18.32 -4.50
N LEU A 178 1.56 -17.09 -4.35
CA LEU A 178 1.28 -16.52 -3.03
C LEU A 178 0.25 -17.34 -2.25
N ILE A 179 -0.84 -17.78 -2.91
CA ILE A 179 -1.85 -18.66 -2.32
C ILE A 179 -1.22 -19.98 -1.87
N GLU A 180 -0.47 -20.65 -2.76
CA GLU A 180 0.10 -21.96 -2.46
C GLU A 180 1.14 -21.91 -1.33
N ARG A 181 1.98 -20.87 -1.27
CA ARG A 181 2.96 -20.66 -0.19
C ARG A 181 2.30 -20.45 1.17
N ASN A 182 1.16 -19.76 1.18
CA ASN A 182 0.43 -19.45 2.40
C ASN A 182 -0.67 -20.47 2.73
N LYS A 183 -0.76 -21.60 2.02
CA LYS A 183 -1.86 -22.56 2.19
C LYS A 183 -2.04 -23.06 3.61
N SER A 184 -0.96 -23.27 4.37
CA SER A 184 -1.03 -23.69 5.76
C SER A 184 -1.77 -22.65 6.62
N LYS A 185 -1.50 -21.37 6.38
CA LYS A 185 -2.15 -20.24 7.04
C LYS A 185 -3.61 -20.10 6.61
N LEU A 186 -3.86 -20.17 5.31
CA LEU A 186 -5.21 -20.05 4.74
C LEU A 186 -6.17 -21.12 5.24
N LYS A 187 -5.66 -22.34 5.58
CA LYS A 187 -6.46 -23.43 6.13
C LYS A 187 -6.98 -23.20 7.54
N GLU A 188 -6.40 -22.26 8.29
CA GLU A 188 -6.85 -21.95 9.66
C GLU A 188 -8.28 -21.42 9.69
N TRP A 189 -8.76 -20.85 8.56
CA TRP A 189 -10.09 -20.27 8.44
C TRP A 189 -10.88 -20.92 7.31
N PRO A 190 -12.00 -21.60 7.63
CA PRO A 190 -12.76 -22.40 6.66
C PRO A 190 -13.21 -21.62 5.42
N ASP A 191 -13.72 -20.38 5.58
CA ASP A 191 -14.17 -19.58 4.45
C ASP A 191 -13.01 -19.16 3.55
N THR A 192 -11.86 -18.85 4.12
CA THR A 192 -10.65 -18.50 3.38
C THR A 192 -10.12 -19.71 2.61
N ALA A 193 -10.05 -20.86 3.26
CA ALA A 193 -9.63 -22.12 2.62
C ALA A 193 -10.57 -22.48 1.44
N ARG A 194 -11.88 -22.34 1.63
CA ARG A 194 -12.88 -22.66 0.61
C ARG A 194 -12.72 -21.83 -0.68
N VAL A 195 -12.38 -20.55 -0.55
CA VAL A 195 -12.21 -19.65 -1.71
C VAL A 195 -10.82 -19.81 -2.33
N MET A 196 -9.77 -19.86 -1.51
CA MET A 196 -8.39 -19.80 -1.97
C MET A 196 -7.80 -21.16 -2.36
N LEU A 197 -8.31 -22.26 -1.79
CA LEU A 197 -7.76 -23.61 -1.96
C LEU A 197 -8.77 -24.57 -2.63
N PRO A 198 -9.06 -24.39 -3.94
CA PRO A 198 -10.08 -25.14 -4.65
C PRO A 198 -9.82 -26.66 -4.69
N TYR A 199 -8.59 -27.12 -4.42
CA TYR A 199 -8.20 -28.52 -4.41
C TYR A 199 -8.07 -29.11 -3.00
N LEU A 200 -8.35 -28.35 -1.96
CA LEU A 200 -8.30 -28.82 -0.58
C LEU A 200 -9.20 -30.08 -0.41
N GLY A 201 -8.61 -31.19 0.04
CA GLY A 201 -9.32 -32.45 0.29
C GLY A 201 -9.73 -33.27 -0.95
N ARG A 202 -9.40 -32.79 -2.17
CA ARG A 202 -9.75 -33.49 -3.43
C ARG A 202 -8.70 -34.47 -3.97
N GLY A 203 -7.68 -34.77 -3.14
CA GLY A 203 -6.48 -35.47 -3.63
C GLY A 203 -5.58 -34.49 -4.37
N ALA A 204 -4.30 -34.48 -4.06
CA ALA A 204 -3.37 -33.53 -4.63
C ALA A 204 -3.50 -33.48 -6.16
N THR A 205 -3.49 -32.29 -6.74
CA THR A 205 -3.15 -32.09 -8.16
C THR A 205 -1.86 -32.87 -8.44
N ARG A 206 -1.54 -33.15 -9.72
CA ARG A 206 -0.32 -33.89 -10.12
C ARG A 206 0.94 -33.41 -9.38
N ASP A 207 0.96 -32.13 -8.92
CA ASP A 207 2.07 -31.44 -8.26
C ASP A 207 1.85 -31.24 -6.75
N GLY A 208 0.84 -31.84 -6.14
CA GLY A 208 0.56 -31.74 -4.71
C GLY A 208 0.01 -30.36 -4.26
N ARG A 209 -0.42 -29.49 -5.20
CA ARG A 209 -0.98 -28.17 -4.92
C ARG A 209 -2.39 -28.27 -4.37
N GLU A 210 -2.73 -27.32 -3.47
CA GLU A 210 -4.10 -27.13 -2.96
C GLU A 210 -4.71 -25.84 -3.49
N GLY A 211 -3.87 -24.84 -3.81
CA GLY A 211 -4.24 -23.61 -4.52
C GLY A 211 -4.23 -23.79 -6.04
N PRO A 212 -4.78 -22.82 -6.79
CA PRO A 212 -4.82 -22.85 -8.25
C PRO A 212 -3.41 -22.78 -8.85
N ALA A 213 -3.21 -23.40 -10.02
CA ALA A 213 -2.00 -23.24 -10.81
C ALA A 213 -2.05 -21.96 -11.67
N ALA A 214 -0.88 -21.42 -12.02
CA ALA A 214 -0.80 -20.25 -12.92
C ALA A 214 -1.48 -20.58 -14.28
N GLY A 215 -2.29 -19.64 -14.77
CA GLY A 215 -3.08 -19.80 -16.00
C GLY A 215 -4.39 -20.57 -15.83
N GLU A 216 -4.65 -21.12 -14.67
CA GLU A 216 -5.90 -21.82 -14.37
C GLU A 216 -7.06 -20.84 -14.15
N MET A 217 -8.27 -21.25 -14.53
CA MET A 217 -9.47 -20.42 -14.35
C MET A 217 -9.84 -20.32 -12.86
N PHE A 218 -9.50 -19.22 -12.24
CA PHE A 218 -9.87 -18.92 -10.86
C PHE A 218 -11.22 -18.22 -10.81
N ARG A 219 -12.15 -18.73 -10.01
CA ARG A 219 -13.53 -18.28 -9.91
C ARG A 219 -13.89 -17.92 -8.48
N GLN A 220 -14.62 -16.82 -8.32
CA GLN A 220 -15.08 -16.30 -7.04
C GLN A 220 -16.59 -16.02 -7.07
N PRO A 221 -17.42 -17.07 -7.12
CA PRO A 221 -18.87 -16.93 -7.37
C PRO A 221 -19.58 -16.13 -6.27
N GLU A 222 -19.11 -16.21 -5.03
CA GLU A 222 -19.67 -15.47 -3.90
C GLU A 222 -19.35 -13.98 -4.00
N LEU A 223 -18.12 -13.63 -4.35
CA LEU A 223 -17.74 -12.25 -4.63
C LEU A 223 -18.53 -11.69 -5.80
N ALA A 224 -18.65 -12.43 -6.91
CA ALA A 224 -19.46 -12.05 -8.06
C ALA A 224 -20.93 -11.78 -7.68
N ALA A 225 -21.49 -12.61 -6.82
CA ALA A 225 -22.86 -12.40 -6.31
C ALA A 225 -22.95 -11.11 -5.46
N THR A 226 -21.98 -10.85 -4.62
CA THR A 226 -21.92 -9.61 -3.80
C THR A 226 -21.80 -8.36 -4.68
N LEU A 227 -20.95 -8.37 -5.70
CA LEU A 227 -20.80 -7.24 -6.63
C LEU A 227 -22.12 -7.01 -7.43
N ARG A 228 -22.80 -8.07 -7.83
CA ARG A 228 -24.12 -7.98 -8.48
C ARG A 228 -25.19 -7.40 -7.56
N LYS A 229 -25.14 -7.68 -6.25
CA LYS A 229 -26.04 -7.03 -5.26
C LYS A 229 -25.85 -5.51 -5.24
N LEU A 230 -24.60 -5.01 -5.37
CA LEU A 230 -24.35 -3.57 -5.44
C LEU A 230 -24.95 -2.94 -6.70
N VAL A 231 -24.74 -3.57 -7.86
CA VAL A 231 -25.31 -3.14 -9.14
C VAL A 231 -26.85 -3.19 -9.10
N GLU A 232 -27.42 -4.20 -8.45
CA GLU A 232 -28.88 -4.30 -8.27
C GLU A 232 -29.43 -3.16 -7.43
N ALA A 233 -28.72 -2.74 -6.36
CA ALA A 233 -29.15 -1.61 -5.53
C ALA A 233 -29.20 -0.31 -6.35
N GLU A 234 -28.17 -0.04 -7.17
CA GLU A 234 -28.18 1.09 -8.10
C GLU A 234 -29.39 1.04 -9.05
N LYS A 235 -29.56 -0.09 -9.73
CA LYS A 235 -30.68 -0.26 -10.70
C LYS A 235 -32.07 -0.05 -10.07
N ARG A 236 -32.25 -0.59 -8.86
CA ARG A 236 -33.52 -0.42 -8.12
C ARG A 236 -33.75 1.04 -7.72
N ALA A 237 -32.70 1.78 -7.32
CA ALA A 237 -32.82 3.19 -6.98
C ALA A 237 -33.12 4.05 -8.22
N LEU A 238 -32.45 3.80 -9.35
CA LEU A 238 -32.75 4.46 -10.64
C LEU A 238 -34.19 4.22 -11.08
N ALA A 239 -34.70 2.98 -10.98
CA ALA A 239 -36.08 2.63 -11.32
C ALA A 239 -37.13 3.35 -10.46
N ARG A 240 -36.71 3.86 -9.27
CA ARG A 240 -37.54 4.69 -8.37
C ARG A 240 -37.34 6.19 -8.57
N GLY A 241 -36.60 6.61 -9.60
CA GLY A 241 -36.38 8.01 -9.95
C GLY A 241 -35.22 8.68 -9.22
N ALA A 242 -34.33 7.92 -8.55
CA ALA A 242 -33.17 8.49 -7.94
C ALA A 242 -32.18 9.05 -8.98
N SER A 243 -31.47 10.13 -8.64
CA SER A 243 -30.36 10.60 -9.47
C SER A 243 -29.22 9.56 -9.50
N ARG A 244 -28.30 9.66 -10.49
CA ARG A 244 -27.13 8.80 -10.59
C ARG A 244 -26.37 8.71 -9.26
N LYS A 245 -26.04 9.86 -8.64
CA LYS A 245 -25.34 9.91 -7.35
C LYS A 245 -26.11 9.17 -6.26
N GLN A 246 -27.41 9.43 -6.12
CA GLN A 246 -28.26 8.75 -5.14
C GLN A 246 -28.34 7.24 -5.37
N ALA A 247 -28.35 6.83 -6.63
CA ALA A 247 -28.42 5.41 -6.98
C ALA A 247 -27.12 4.66 -6.65
N ILE A 248 -25.96 5.28 -6.90
CA ILE A 248 -24.67 4.72 -6.48
C ILE A 248 -24.60 4.66 -4.95
N MET A 249 -25.05 5.70 -4.25
CA MET A 249 -25.07 5.71 -2.78
C MET A 249 -26.07 4.70 -2.20
N ALA A 250 -27.09 4.25 -2.93
CA ALA A 250 -27.93 3.13 -2.51
C ALA A 250 -27.13 1.79 -2.45
N ALA A 251 -26.12 1.63 -3.31
CA ALA A 251 -25.20 0.51 -3.19
C ALA A 251 -24.29 0.63 -1.97
N TYR A 252 -23.85 1.85 -1.63
CA TYR A 252 -23.11 2.13 -0.40
C TYR A 252 -23.93 1.73 0.85
N GLU A 253 -25.20 2.15 0.91
CA GLU A 253 -26.09 1.78 2.00
C GLU A 253 -26.30 0.26 2.10
N ARG A 254 -26.44 -0.42 0.96
CA ARG A 254 -26.58 -1.87 0.94
C ARG A 254 -25.34 -2.58 1.49
N PHE A 255 -24.13 -2.04 1.18
CA PHE A 255 -22.87 -2.61 1.64
C PHE A 255 -22.70 -2.43 3.15
N TYR A 256 -22.84 -1.20 3.65
CA TYR A 256 -22.46 -0.86 5.03
C TYR A 256 -23.62 -0.99 6.04
N ARG A 257 -24.87 -0.98 5.58
CA ARG A 257 -26.08 -1.01 6.46
C ARG A 257 -27.11 -2.06 6.04
N GLY A 258 -26.99 -2.65 4.85
CA GLY A 258 -27.91 -3.63 4.31
C GLY A 258 -27.54 -5.08 4.58
N ASP A 259 -28.03 -5.96 3.71
CA ASP A 259 -27.85 -7.41 3.79
C ASP A 259 -26.40 -7.86 3.73
N ILE A 260 -25.53 -7.12 3.01
CA ILE A 260 -24.10 -7.42 2.92
C ILE A 260 -23.43 -7.18 4.28
N ALA A 261 -23.74 -6.08 4.99
CA ALA A 261 -23.21 -5.80 6.31
C ALA A 261 -23.63 -6.86 7.35
N VAL A 262 -24.90 -7.31 7.27
CA VAL A 262 -25.44 -8.35 8.17
C VAL A 262 -24.63 -9.64 8.01
N GLU A 263 -24.44 -10.09 6.78
CA GLU A 263 -23.72 -11.32 6.48
C GLU A 263 -22.22 -11.21 6.83
N LEU A 264 -21.59 -10.08 6.48
CA LEU A 264 -20.17 -9.84 6.75
C LEU A 264 -19.89 -9.86 8.25
N ALA A 265 -20.64 -9.09 9.05
CA ALA A 265 -20.44 -9.02 10.49
C ALA A 265 -20.67 -10.38 11.16
N ALA A 266 -21.77 -11.07 10.80
CA ALA A 266 -22.07 -12.40 11.34
C ALA A 266 -20.96 -13.42 11.03
N ALA A 267 -20.45 -13.42 9.80
CA ALA A 267 -19.39 -14.35 9.39
C ALA A 267 -18.05 -14.06 10.08
N VAL A 268 -17.69 -12.80 10.26
CA VAL A 268 -16.47 -12.40 10.98
C VAL A 268 -16.55 -12.78 12.45
N GLN A 269 -17.68 -12.50 13.10
CA GLN A 269 -17.91 -12.85 14.52
C GLN A 269 -17.94 -14.36 14.74
N ALA A 270 -18.53 -15.12 13.83
CA ALA A 270 -18.54 -16.59 13.91
C ALA A 270 -17.12 -17.19 13.84
N GLN A 271 -16.18 -16.49 13.24
CA GLN A 271 -14.76 -16.84 13.20
C GLN A 271 -13.93 -16.24 14.34
N GLY A 272 -14.58 -15.56 15.30
CA GLY A 272 -13.93 -14.95 16.47
C GLY A 272 -13.42 -13.53 16.26
N GLY A 273 -13.84 -12.84 15.19
CA GLY A 273 -13.50 -11.45 14.91
C GLY A 273 -14.41 -10.44 15.63
N LEU A 274 -14.06 -9.16 15.53
CA LEU A 274 -14.66 -8.09 16.31
C LEU A 274 -15.60 -7.18 15.52
N ILE A 275 -15.58 -7.20 14.18
CA ILE A 275 -16.39 -6.31 13.36
C ILE A 275 -17.89 -6.56 13.65
N THR A 276 -18.60 -5.50 14.05
CA THR A 276 -20.04 -5.50 14.28
C THR A 276 -20.77 -4.81 13.13
N ARG A 277 -22.09 -4.94 13.08
CA ARG A 277 -22.95 -4.17 12.16
C ARG A 277 -22.88 -2.68 12.43
N GLU A 278 -22.75 -2.32 13.70
CA GLU A 278 -22.64 -0.94 14.17
C GLU A 278 -21.33 -0.31 13.73
N ASP A 279 -20.22 -1.06 13.74
CA ASP A 279 -18.92 -0.60 13.21
C ASP A 279 -19.01 -0.30 11.70
N LEU A 280 -19.62 -1.21 10.93
CA LEU A 280 -19.86 -1.01 9.50
C LEU A 280 -20.78 0.19 9.24
N ALA A 281 -21.87 0.33 10.00
CA ALA A 281 -22.87 1.39 9.80
C ALA A 281 -22.31 2.80 10.13
N ARG A 282 -21.36 2.91 11.06
CA ARG A 282 -20.73 4.18 11.45
C ARG A 282 -19.60 4.60 10.51
N TRP A 283 -18.95 3.63 9.87
CA TRP A 283 -17.82 3.94 9.01
C TRP A 283 -18.23 4.78 7.80
N GLN A 284 -17.40 5.75 7.45
CA GLN A 284 -17.63 6.65 6.32
C GLN A 284 -16.30 7.03 5.66
N VAL A 285 -16.35 7.19 4.34
CA VAL A 285 -15.27 7.81 3.58
C VAL A 285 -15.14 9.28 3.97
N LYS A 286 -13.91 9.74 4.22
CA LYS A 286 -13.64 11.15 4.47
C LYS A 286 -13.02 11.78 3.21
N ILE A 287 -13.49 12.98 2.88
CA ILE A 287 -12.88 13.83 1.86
C ILE A 287 -12.10 14.88 2.61
N GLU A 288 -10.79 14.92 2.39
CA GLU A 288 -9.85 15.71 3.18
C GLU A 288 -9.07 16.70 2.29
N GLU A 289 -8.52 17.74 2.89
CA GLU A 289 -7.50 18.57 2.24
C GLU A 289 -6.15 17.84 2.34
N PRO A 290 -5.45 17.64 1.22
CA PRO A 290 -4.17 16.94 1.25
C PRO A 290 -3.08 17.81 1.88
N ARG A 291 -2.11 17.16 2.53
CA ARG A 291 -0.87 17.82 2.94
C ARG A 291 -0.02 18.12 1.72
N HIS A 292 0.71 19.23 1.73
CA HIS A 292 1.58 19.60 0.63
C HIS A 292 2.83 20.35 1.10
N VAL A 293 3.87 20.31 0.28
CA VAL A 293 5.06 21.16 0.39
C VAL A 293 5.44 21.65 -0.99
N ASN A 294 6.03 22.85 -1.04
CA ASN A 294 6.70 23.28 -2.28
C ASN A 294 8.14 22.77 -2.27
N TYR A 295 8.51 22.02 -3.30
CA TYR A 295 9.86 21.55 -3.52
C TYR A 295 10.42 22.18 -4.80
N ARG A 296 11.33 23.16 -4.65
CA ARG A 296 12.00 23.84 -5.78
C ARG A 296 11.01 24.39 -6.83
N GLY A 297 9.91 24.98 -6.37
CA GLY A 297 8.89 25.55 -7.25
C GLY A 297 7.79 24.58 -7.70
N ILE A 298 7.83 23.32 -7.26
CA ILE A 298 6.81 22.31 -7.55
C ILE A 298 6.05 21.99 -6.28
N ASP A 299 4.72 22.12 -6.31
CA ASP A 299 3.86 21.70 -5.20
C ASP A 299 3.65 20.18 -5.25
N VAL A 300 4.00 19.51 -4.16
CA VAL A 300 3.88 18.07 -4.01
C VAL A 300 2.84 17.75 -2.95
N TYR A 301 1.83 16.98 -3.32
CA TYR A 301 0.70 16.65 -2.47
C TYR A 301 0.77 15.21 -2.00
N LYS A 302 0.40 14.97 -0.75
CA LYS A 302 0.25 13.63 -0.14
C LYS A 302 -0.94 13.63 0.80
N LEU A 303 -1.42 12.42 1.13
CA LEU A 303 -2.39 12.21 2.20
C LEU A 303 -1.75 12.46 3.57
N ASP A 304 -2.56 12.57 4.62
CA ASP A 304 -2.10 12.89 5.97
C ASP A 304 -1.41 11.71 6.69
N THR A 305 -1.08 11.89 7.97
CA THR A 305 -0.31 11.00 8.86
C THR A 305 -0.88 9.61 9.05
N TRP A 306 -2.16 9.40 8.77
CA TRP A 306 -2.77 8.06 8.67
C TRP A 306 -2.22 7.24 7.48
N THR A 307 -1.35 7.84 6.65
CA THR A 307 -0.55 7.19 5.61
C THR A 307 0.93 7.49 5.80
N GLN A 308 1.78 6.84 4.98
CA GLN A 308 3.20 7.16 4.90
C GLN A 308 3.49 8.39 4.00
N GLY A 309 2.46 9.07 3.50
CA GLY A 309 2.58 10.17 2.56
C GLY A 309 3.49 11.31 3.02
N PRO A 310 3.31 11.87 4.22
CA PRO A 310 4.11 13.00 4.67
C PRO A 310 5.62 12.69 4.80
N SER A 311 6.06 11.44 4.94
CA SER A 311 7.49 11.10 4.95
C SER A 311 8.20 11.45 3.63
N LEU A 312 7.50 11.39 2.48
CA LEU A 312 8.03 11.90 1.22
C LEU A 312 8.16 13.43 1.27
N LEU A 313 7.15 14.12 1.80
CA LEU A 313 7.18 15.59 1.92
C LEU A 313 8.33 16.04 2.82
N GLN A 314 8.55 15.37 3.97
CA GLN A 314 9.68 15.61 4.83
C GLN A 314 11.01 15.35 4.11
N SER A 315 11.12 14.21 3.41
CA SER A 315 12.33 13.89 2.66
C SER A 315 12.65 14.95 1.60
N LEU A 316 11.67 15.46 0.87
CA LEU A 316 11.85 16.53 -0.10
C LEU A 316 12.31 17.83 0.57
N ASN A 317 11.72 18.21 1.70
CA ASN A 317 12.14 19.39 2.45
C ASN A 317 13.59 19.27 2.96
N ILE A 318 14.01 18.09 3.41
CA ILE A 318 15.40 17.83 3.82
C ILE A 318 16.33 17.90 2.61
N LEU A 319 15.99 17.24 1.49
CA LEU A 319 16.79 17.22 0.25
C LEU A 319 16.95 18.60 -0.39
N GLU A 320 16.04 19.52 -0.16
CA GLU A 320 16.13 20.89 -0.68
C GLU A 320 17.36 21.63 -0.18
N ASN A 321 17.94 21.23 0.96
CA ASN A 321 19.15 21.81 1.54
C ASN A 321 20.46 21.34 0.86
N PHE A 322 20.39 20.46 -0.14
CA PHE A 322 21.56 19.89 -0.82
C PHE A 322 21.54 20.20 -2.32
N ASP A 323 22.71 20.45 -2.91
CA ASP A 323 22.85 20.50 -4.37
C ASP A 323 23.01 19.08 -4.94
N LEU A 324 21.87 18.41 -5.12
CA LEU A 324 21.83 17.03 -5.66
C LEU A 324 22.41 16.94 -7.08
N LYS A 325 22.31 18.03 -7.88
CA LYS A 325 22.84 18.06 -9.24
C LYS A 325 24.36 18.03 -9.23
N ALA A 326 24.99 18.81 -8.35
CA ALA A 326 26.44 18.85 -8.21
C ALA A 326 27.02 17.54 -7.65
N MET A 327 26.22 16.75 -6.92
CA MET A 327 26.65 15.43 -6.43
C MET A 327 26.81 14.41 -7.56
N GLY A 328 26.11 14.59 -8.68
CA GLY A 328 26.03 13.63 -9.78
C GLY A 328 25.03 12.49 -9.51
N TYR A 329 24.17 12.22 -10.48
CA TYR A 329 23.14 11.17 -10.35
C TYR A 329 23.79 9.80 -10.09
N ASN A 330 23.25 9.04 -9.12
CA ASN A 330 23.73 7.72 -8.71
C ASN A 330 25.19 7.68 -8.19
N SER A 331 25.82 8.81 -7.88
CA SER A 331 27.12 8.81 -7.20
C SER A 331 26.95 8.30 -5.75
N SER A 332 28.04 7.84 -5.15
CA SER A 332 28.04 7.41 -3.72
C SER A 332 27.54 8.52 -2.80
N ARG A 333 27.93 9.78 -3.06
CA ARG A 333 27.48 10.94 -2.29
C ARG A 333 25.97 11.18 -2.45
N TYR A 334 25.45 11.08 -3.69
CA TYR A 334 24.01 11.20 -3.95
C TYR A 334 23.21 10.12 -3.23
N LEU A 335 23.61 8.86 -3.38
CA LEU A 335 22.94 7.72 -2.74
C LEU A 335 23.00 7.80 -1.21
N HIS A 336 24.15 8.18 -0.65
CA HIS A 336 24.31 8.39 0.79
C HIS A 336 23.36 9.48 1.30
N THR A 337 23.34 10.66 0.67
CA THR A 337 22.45 11.76 1.05
C THR A 337 20.98 11.36 0.99
N LEU A 338 20.59 10.66 -0.07
CA LEU A 338 19.21 10.16 -0.24
C LEU A 338 18.85 9.15 0.87
N TYR A 339 19.73 8.19 1.12
CA TYR A 339 19.52 7.17 2.16
C TYR A 339 19.38 7.78 3.56
N GLN A 340 20.30 8.67 3.94
CA GLN A 340 20.26 9.34 5.25
C GLN A 340 19.00 10.22 5.40
N THR A 341 18.64 10.94 4.35
CA THR A 341 17.39 11.73 4.32
C THR A 341 16.17 10.87 4.57
N MET A 342 16.05 9.76 3.86
CA MET A 342 14.92 8.84 4.05
C MET A 342 14.93 8.22 5.44
N SER A 343 16.09 7.87 5.98
CA SER A 343 16.23 7.33 7.34
C SER A 343 15.75 8.33 8.39
N LEU A 344 16.08 9.63 8.24
CA LEU A 344 15.60 10.70 9.12
C LEU A 344 14.07 10.85 9.06
N ALA A 345 13.51 10.89 7.86
CA ALA A 345 12.06 11.02 7.67
C ALA A 345 11.31 9.77 8.17
N PHE A 346 11.89 8.59 8.03
CA PHE A 346 11.30 7.35 8.53
C PHE A 346 11.36 7.24 10.04
N ALA A 347 12.44 7.71 10.68
CA ALA A 347 12.51 7.77 12.14
C ALA A 347 11.41 8.68 12.72
N ASP A 348 11.17 9.84 12.09
CA ASP A 348 10.09 10.73 12.48
C ASP A 348 8.71 10.09 12.23
N ARG A 349 8.50 9.46 11.06
CA ARG A 349 7.26 8.74 10.73
C ARG A 349 6.94 7.69 11.78
N ASP A 350 7.91 6.87 12.11
CA ASP A 350 7.74 5.71 12.96
C ASP A 350 7.37 6.08 14.39
N PHE A 351 7.72 7.31 14.81
CA PHE A 351 7.38 7.81 16.13
C PHE A 351 6.10 8.67 16.15
N TYR A 352 5.88 9.52 15.12
CA TYR A 352 4.84 10.56 15.15
C TYR A 352 3.60 10.25 14.34
N TYR A 353 3.60 9.26 13.42
CA TYR A 353 2.44 9.04 12.56
C TYR A 353 1.45 8.09 13.22
N GLY A 354 0.17 8.43 13.06
CA GLY A 354 -0.96 7.68 13.58
C GLY A 354 -2.26 8.11 12.91
N ASP A 355 -3.35 8.09 13.65
CA ASP A 355 -4.66 8.55 13.19
C ASP A 355 -4.93 9.98 13.71
N PRO A 356 -4.89 11.02 12.87
CA PRO A 356 -5.05 12.41 13.29
C PRO A 356 -6.46 12.75 13.81
N VAL A 357 -7.39 11.80 13.81
CA VAL A 357 -8.73 11.95 14.39
C VAL A 357 -8.73 11.81 15.91
N PHE A 358 -7.76 11.06 16.42
CA PHE A 358 -7.65 10.79 17.86
C PHE A 358 -6.53 11.62 18.48
N GLU A 359 -6.67 11.87 19.80
CA GLU A 359 -5.60 12.44 20.60
C GLU A 359 -4.56 11.36 20.95
N PRO A 360 -3.28 11.70 21.00
CA PRO A 360 -2.70 13.02 20.74
C PRO A 360 -2.58 13.33 19.24
N HIS A 361 -2.81 14.58 18.85
CA HIS A 361 -2.61 14.98 17.46
C HIS A 361 -1.13 15.07 17.11
N GLU A 362 -0.80 14.64 15.91
CA GLU A 362 0.56 14.64 15.39
C GLU A 362 1.08 16.06 15.15
N PRO A 363 2.37 16.30 15.40
CA PRO A 363 2.98 17.62 15.19
C PRO A 363 3.30 17.88 13.70
N ILE A 364 2.30 17.75 12.83
CA ILE A 364 2.48 17.70 11.37
C ILE A 364 3.03 19.02 10.80
N ASP A 365 2.63 20.17 11.35
CA ASP A 365 3.12 21.46 10.87
C ASP A 365 4.61 21.64 11.19
N GLY A 366 5.04 21.18 12.35
CA GLY A 366 6.46 21.11 12.72
C GLY A 366 7.25 20.16 11.83
N LEU A 367 6.74 18.92 11.62
CA LEU A 367 7.34 17.90 10.78
C LEU A 367 7.55 18.38 9.34
N LEU A 368 6.61 19.13 8.78
CA LEU A 368 6.66 19.65 7.41
C LEU A 368 7.30 21.04 7.29
N SER A 369 7.75 21.66 8.40
CA SER A 369 8.40 22.97 8.34
C SER A 369 9.77 22.91 7.67
N LYS A 370 10.10 23.93 6.86
CA LYS A 370 11.43 24.06 6.24
C LYS A 370 12.53 24.25 7.29
N ALA A 371 12.21 24.88 8.42
CA ALA A 371 13.17 25.10 9.50
C ALA A 371 13.57 23.79 10.19
N TYR A 372 12.61 22.91 10.48
CA TYR A 372 12.88 21.57 10.99
C TYR A 372 13.69 20.74 9.99
N ALA A 373 13.28 20.76 8.72
CA ALA A 373 14.00 20.07 7.67
C ALA A 373 15.47 20.51 7.55
N LYS A 374 15.76 21.81 7.71
CA LYS A 374 17.11 22.34 7.74
C LYS A 374 17.91 21.81 8.94
N GLN A 375 17.30 21.74 10.12
CA GLN A 375 17.91 21.14 11.30
C GLN A 375 18.26 19.66 11.06
N ARG A 376 17.30 18.89 10.52
CA ARG A 376 17.53 17.47 10.21
C ARG A 376 18.61 17.29 9.13
N ALA A 377 18.62 18.12 8.09
CA ALA A 377 19.65 18.08 7.05
C ALA A 377 21.07 18.30 7.61
N ALA A 378 21.23 19.16 8.61
CA ALA A 378 22.51 19.45 9.25
C ALA A 378 23.11 18.26 10.02
N THR A 379 22.31 17.22 10.31
CA THR A 379 22.81 15.98 10.95
C THR A 379 23.40 14.97 9.96
N ILE A 380 23.19 15.18 8.65
CA ILE A 380 23.72 14.29 7.61
C ILE A 380 25.22 14.56 7.42
N GLY A 381 26.06 13.66 7.95
CA GLY A 381 27.51 13.71 7.82
C GLY A 381 28.04 12.98 6.59
N GLU A 382 29.36 12.76 6.54
CA GLU A 382 30.03 12.03 5.45
C GLU A 382 29.86 10.51 5.56
N ARG A 383 29.56 10.00 6.75
CA ARG A 383 29.40 8.58 7.03
C ARG A 383 27.97 8.26 7.42
N ASN A 384 27.56 7.03 7.15
CA ASN A 384 26.26 6.54 7.57
C ASN A 384 26.15 6.56 9.10
N ASP A 385 25.08 7.16 9.60
CA ASP A 385 24.71 7.08 11.01
C ASP A 385 23.66 5.98 11.21
N PRO A 386 24.03 4.86 11.83
CA PRO A 386 23.09 3.78 12.11
C PRO A 386 22.16 4.07 13.30
N ALA A 387 22.45 5.12 14.08
CA ALA A 387 21.72 5.48 15.31
C ALA A 387 20.71 6.63 15.09
N ILE A 388 20.29 6.87 13.85
CA ILE A 388 19.29 7.89 13.54
C ILE A 388 18.00 7.59 14.31
N GLY A 389 17.56 8.55 15.14
CA GLY A 389 16.29 8.54 15.85
C GLY A 389 15.35 9.64 15.38
N PRO A 390 14.10 9.66 15.92
CA PRO A 390 13.16 10.75 15.68
C PRO A 390 13.73 12.08 16.22
N GLY A 391 13.42 13.17 15.51
CA GLY A 391 13.73 14.51 15.99
C GLY A 391 12.61 15.09 16.84
N ASP A 392 12.74 16.36 17.23
CA ASP A 392 11.68 17.09 17.93
C ASP A 392 11.10 18.19 17.02
N PRO A 393 9.92 17.98 16.41
CA PRO A 393 9.29 18.98 15.55
C PRO A 393 8.49 20.04 16.31
N TYR A 394 8.15 19.83 17.58
CA TYR A 394 7.27 20.74 18.36
C TYR A 394 7.75 22.17 18.44
N PRO A 395 9.06 22.48 18.65
CA PRO A 395 9.52 23.88 18.64
C PRO A 395 9.25 24.61 17.33
N PHE A 396 9.12 23.89 16.23
CA PHE A 396 8.90 24.45 14.88
C PHE A 396 7.43 24.72 14.56
N GLN A 397 6.53 24.36 15.47
CA GLN A 397 5.11 24.74 15.44
C GLN A 397 4.69 25.52 16.70
N GLY A 398 5.65 26.03 17.47
CA GLY A 398 5.41 26.89 18.64
C GLY A 398 5.02 26.15 19.92
N GLY A 399 5.37 24.86 20.04
CA GLY A 399 5.04 24.02 21.19
C GLY A 399 6.25 23.41 21.89
N LYS A 400 5.97 22.69 22.98
CA LYS A 400 6.92 21.78 23.65
C LYS A 400 6.45 20.35 23.44
N ASN A 401 7.40 19.46 23.19
CA ASN A 401 7.13 18.06 23.00
C ASN A 401 6.72 17.39 24.35
N PRO A 402 5.48 16.94 24.52
CA PRO A 402 5.06 16.25 25.72
C PRO A 402 5.69 14.85 25.84
N TYR A 403 6.23 14.30 24.77
CA TYR A 403 6.84 12.98 24.68
C TYR A 403 8.37 13.03 24.58
N SER A 404 9.00 14.15 24.95
CA SER A 404 10.46 14.35 24.85
C SER A 404 11.28 13.28 25.60
N SER A 405 10.74 12.74 26.70
CA SER A 405 11.35 11.62 27.43
C SER A 405 11.42 10.32 26.62
N LEU A 406 10.48 10.11 25.68
CA LEU A 406 10.44 8.92 24.82
C LEU A 406 11.46 9.01 23.68
N LEU A 407 11.82 10.22 23.23
CA LEU A 407 12.83 10.42 22.18
C LEU A 407 14.23 9.98 22.62
N ASN A 408 14.54 10.13 23.91
CA ASN A 408 15.84 9.84 24.49
C ASN A 408 15.92 8.46 25.16
N ALA A 409 14.87 7.65 25.07
CA ALA A 409 14.87 6.32 25.65
C ALA A 409 15.89 5.43 24.93
N PRO A 410 16.78 4.72 25.65
CA PRO A 410 17.76 3.85 25.04
C PRO A 410 17.09 2.82 24.12
N ALA A 411 17.80 2.43 23.06
CA ALA A 411 17.37 1.42 22.09
C ALA A 411 17.06 0.02 22.69
N GLU A 412 17.15 -0.13 24.01
CA GLU A 412 16.89 -1.37 24.75
C GLU A 412 15.45 -1.88 24.68
N ARG A 413 14.49 -1.03 24.24
CA ARG A 413 13.08 -1.46 24.10
C ARG A 413 12.85 -2.52 23.00
N ALA A 414 13.83 -2.76 22.14
CA ALA A 414 13.75 -3.76 21.08
C ALA A 414 14.37 -5.13 21.47
N THR A 415 14.91 -5.30 22.67
CA THR A 415 15.74 -6.48 23.02
C THR A 415 15.10 -7.47 24.00
N ASP A 416 13.89 -7.21 24.48
CA ASP A 416 13.21 -8.15 25.39
C ASP A 416 12.35 -9.20 24.67
N SER A 417 12.83 -9.74 23.57
CA SER A 417 12.46 -11.05 23.05
C SER A 417 13.67 -11.95 23.16
N GLY A 418 13.79 -12.64 24.28
CA GLY A 418 14.89 -13.49 24.71
C GLY A 418 15.46 -14.43 23.66
N GLU A 419 16.29 -13.91 22.77
CA GLU A 419 17.31 -14.62 22.03
C GLU A 419 18.39 -13.64 21.56
N SER A 420 19.49 -13.62 22.27
CA SER A 420 20.72 -12.93 21.88
C SER A 420 21.33 -13.60 20.65
N LYS A 421 21.37 -12.88 19.51
CA LYS A 421 22.26 -13.18 18.39
C LYS A 421 23.17 -12.00 18.09
N PRO A 422 24.46 -12.22 17.73
CA PRO A 422 25.47 -11.19 17.64
C PRO A 422 25.16 -10.17 16.53
N ALA A 423 25.55 -8.93 16.82
CA ALA A 423 25.39 -7.77 15.93
C ALA A 423 26.18 -7.96 14.63
N GLY A 424 25.49 -8.32 13.57
CA GLY A 424 25.97 -8.28 12.21
C GLY A 424 24.90 -7.70 11.34
N ASN A 425 25.18 -6.54 10.70
CA ASN A 425 24.38 -5.86 9.67
C ASN A 425 22.85 -6.01 9.80
N ARG A 426 22.27 -5.47 10.86
CA ARG A 426 20.80 -5.30 10.89
C ARG A 426 20.46 -4.04 10.10
N PRO A 427 19.51 -4.11 9.14
CA PRO A 427 18.90 -2.88 8.67
C PRO A 427 18.29 -2.17 9.88
N TYR A 428 18.47 -0.85 9.93
CA TYR A 428 17.95 0.05 10.94
C TYR A 428 16.48 -0.22 11.19
N SER A 429 16.14 -0.63 12.41
CA SER A 429 14.79 -0.55 12.95
C SER A 429 14.84 0.57 13.99
N PRO A 430 14.19 1.72 13.78
CA PRO A 430 14.21 2.81 14.75
C PRO A 430 13.67 2.32 16.09
N ALA A 431 14.26 2.81 17.18
CA ALA A 431 13.68 2.62 18.51
C ALA A 431 12.26 3.19 18.52
N GLY A 432 11.25 2.39 18.89
CA GLY A 432 9.85 2.82 18.92
C GLY A 432 9.06 2.52 17.65
N VAL A 433 9.69 2.11 16.55
CA VAL A 433 8.93 1.43 15.51
C VAL A 433 8.49 0.11 16.07
N VAL A 434 7.19 -0.09 16.12
CA VAL A 434 6.71 -1.44 16.05
C VAL A 434 7.46 -2.05 14.88
N PRO A 435 8.34 -3.02 15.08
CA PRO A 435 8.54 -3.94 14.01
C PRO A 435 7.10 -4.32 13.71
N THR A 436 6.57 -3.88 12.56
CA THR A 436 5.41 -4.58 12.05
C THR A 436 5.70 -5.99 12.46
N THR A 437 4.84 -6.60 13.25
CA THR A 437 5.08 -7.90 13.86
C THR A 437 5.29 -8.97 12.81
N ASP A 438 5.64 -8.54 11.64
CA ASP A 438 6.12 -9.35 10.56
C ASP A 438 7.52 -9.87 10.90
N ARG A 439 7.56 -10.79 11.88
CA ARG A 439 8.70 -11.70 12.03
C ARG A 439 8.96 -12.48 10.74
N SER A 440 8.08 -12.38 9.74
CA SER A 440 8.29 -12.89 8.39
C SER A 440 9.27 -12.05 7.57
N TYR A 441 9.72 -10.88 8.08
CA TYR A 441 10.95 -10.22 7.63
C TYR A 441 12.21 -11.01 8.05
N ARG A 442 12.15 -12.32 7.96
CA ARG A 442 13.36 -13.09 7.98
C ARG A 442 14.14 -12.74 6.72
N THR A 443 15.32 -12.16 6.92
CA THR A 443 16.30 -11.90 5.86
C THR A 443 16.77 -13.18 5.14
N ASP A 444 16.30 -14.32 5.59
CA ASP A 444 16.56 -15.66 5.10
C ASP A 444 15.54 -16.16 4.05
N ASP A 445 14.47 -15.39 3.74
CA ASP A 445 13.58 -15.64 2.60
C ASP A 445 13.64 -14.51 1.55
N PRO A 446 14.71 -14.44 0.72
CA PRO A 446 14.85 -13.40 -0.31
C PRO A 446 13.75 -13.46 -1.35
N GLU A 447 13.20 -14.65 -1.61
CA GLU A 447 12.13 -14.82 -2.58
C GLU A 447 10.79 -14.32 -2.03
N GLY A 448 10.50 -14.58 -0.73
CA GLY A 448 9.35 -13.98 -0.05
C GLY A 448 9.43 -12.46 -0.02
N ALA A 449 10.63 -11.89 0.25
CA ALA A 449 10.86 -10.46 0.20
C ALA A 449 10.65 -9.86 -1.19
N PHE A 450 11.01 -10.56 -2.25
CA PHE A 450 10.81 -10.13 -3.64
C PHE A 450 9.33 -9.98 -4.01
N TRP A 451 8.45 -10.83 -3.47
CA TRP A 451 7.02 -10.83 -3.77
C TRP A 451 6.21 -9.86 -2.90
N ARG A 452 6.84 -9.21 -1.92
CA ARG A 452 6.20 -8.18 -1.09
C ARG A 452 6.11 -6.88 -1.86
N GLY A 453 5.04 -6.14 -1.63
CA GLY A 453 4.86 -4.85 -2.27
C GLY A 453 3.46 -4.32 -2.05
N THR A 454 3.19 -3.20 -2.71
CA THR A 454 1.89 -2.53 -2.76
C THR A 454 1.56 -2.32 -4.22
N THR A 455 0.28 -2.29 -4.56
CA THR A 455 -0.17 -1.91 -5.90
C THR A 455 -0.42 -0.41 -6.00
N THR A 456 -0.49 0.08 -7.22
CA THR A 456 -0.89 1.45 -7.51
C THR A 456 -1.85 1.48 -8.70
N VAL A 457 -2.74 2.45 -8.68
CA VAL A 457 -3.66 2.75 -9.79
C VAL A 457 -3.49 4.22 -10.14
N VAL A 458 -3.16 4.50 -11.39
CA VAL A 458 -3.06 5.87 -11.91
C VAL A 458 -3.88 6.00 -13.18
N ALA A 459 -4.67 7.05 -13.25
CA ALA A 459 -5.45 7.38 -14.44
C ALA A 459 -5.34 8.87 -14.77
N ALA A 460 -5.33 9.17 -16.05
CA ALA A 460 -5.35 10.54 -16.57
C ALA A 460 -6.19 10.60 -17.83
N ASP A 461 -6.85 11.73 -18.10
CA ASP A 461 -7.61 11.95 -19.31
C ASP A 461 -7.34 13.31 -19.97
N ALA A 462 -7.89 13.48 -21.18
CA ALA A 462 -7.73 14.70 -21.96
C ALA A 462 -8.51 15.91 -21.41
N GLU A 463 -9.42 15.70 -20.48
CA GLU A 463 -10.15 16.77 -19.77
C GLU A 463 -9.34 17.32 -18.60
N GLY A 464 -8.20 16.70 -18.31
CA GLY A 464 -7.25 17.13 -17.29
C GLY A 464 -7.49 16.51 -15.91
N TRP A 465 -8.36 15.52 -15.76
CA TRP A 465 -8.44 14.74 -14.55
C TRP A 465 -7.20 13.87 -14.36
N LEU A 466 -6.63 13.88 -13.15
CA LEU A 466 -5.55 13.00 -12.75
C LEU A 466 -5.96 12.30 -11.46
N VAL A 467 -5.78 10.99 -11.42
CA VAL A 467 -6.11 10.18 -10.24
C VAL A 467 -4.91 9.32 -9.90
N SER A 468 -4.48 9.36 -8.64
CA SER A 468 -3.43 8.51 -8.10
C SER A 468 -3.94 7.81 -6.85
N VAL A 469 -3.95 6.49 -6.87
CA VAL A 469 -4.44 5.66 -5.76
C VAL A 469 -3.38 4.67 -5.37
N THR A 470 -3.18 4.50 -4.07
CA THR A 470 -2.32 3.45 -3.51
C THR A 470 -3.20 2.55 -2.64
N PRO A 471 -4.06 1.72 -3.22
CA PRO A 471 -4.95 0.86 -2.47
C PRO A 471 -4.14 -0.26 -1.80
N SER A 472 -4.65 -0.83 -0.72
CA SER A 472 -3.99 -1.90 0.03
C SER A 472 -5.01 -2.83 0.70
N GLY A 473 -4.55 -3.89 1.35
CA GLY A 473 -5.39 -4.85 2.06
C GLY A 473 -4.56 -5.97 2.72
N GLY A 474 -3.27 -6.02 2.40
CA GLY A 474 -2.36 -7.10 2.78
C GLY A 474 -2.12 -8.08 1.61
N TRP A 475 -1.13 -8.95 1.79
CA TRP A 475 -0.72 -9.90 0.73
C TRP A 475 -1.67 -11.06 0.56
N ILE A 476 -2.29 -11.50 1.66
CA ILE A 476 -3.41 -12.42 1.70
C ILE A 476 -4.48 -11.80 2.58
N PRO A 477 -5.75 -12.17 2.45
CA PRO A 477 -6.78 -11.62 3.34
C PRO A 477 -6.50 -12.00 4.80
N ALA A 478 -6.83 -11.11 5.74
CA ALA A 478 -6.90 -11.44 7.16
C ALA A 478 -7.80 -12.68 7.35
N VAL A 479 -8.99 -12.60 6.76
CA VAL A 479 -9.99 -13.66 6.68
C VAL A 479 -10.96 -13.32 5.55
N ILE A 480 -11.61 -14.31 4.96
CA ILE A 480 -12.76 -14.09 4.07
C ILE A 480 -14.05 -14.11 4.90
N ALA A 481 -14.90 -13.10 4.69
CA ALA A 481 -16.14 -12.93 5.44
C ALA A 481 -17.28 -13.76 4.86
N GLY A 482 -17.34 -15.03 5.18
CA GLY A 482 -18.43 -15.94 4.84
C GLY A 482 -18.72 -16.04 3.36
N LYS A 483 -20.01 -16.07 3.01
CA LYS A 483 -20.48 -16.13 1.63
C LYS A 483 -20.50 -14.76 0.92
N THR A 484 -20.00 -13.71 1.55
CA THR A 484 -19.79 -12.44 0.83
C THR A 484 -18.64 -12.54 -0.17
N GLY A 485 -17.71 -13.47 0.00
CA GLY A 485 -16.48 -13.60 -0.77
C GLY A 485 -15.49 -12.44 -0.54
N ILE A 486 -15.76 -11.56 0.41
CA ILE A 486 -14.94 -10.37 0.69
C ILE A 486 -13.78 -10.77 1.60
N GLY A 487 -12.55 -10.65 1.10
CA GLY A 487 -11.36 -10.73 1.91
C GLY A 487 -11.13 -9.43 2.67
N LEU A 488 -10.87 -9.51 3.98
CA LEU A 488 -10.69 -8.37 4.86
C LEU A 488 -9.23 -8.00 5.00
N SER A 489 -8.98 -6.72 5.27
CA SER A 489 -7.64 -6.14 5.44
C SER A 489 -6.97 -6.63 6.72
N GLN A 490 -5.64 -6.76 6.67
CA GLN A 490 -4.78 -7.11 7.81
C GLN A 490 -4.31 -5.89 8.62
N ARG A 491 -4.98 -4.74 8.49
CA ARG A 491 -4.45 -3.46 8.97
C ARG A 491 -4.38 -3.33 10.49
N MET A 492 -5.08 -4.18 11.26
CA MET A 492 -4.98 -4.18 12.72
C MET A 492 -3.53 -4.36 13.21
N GLN A 493 -2.71 -5.13 12.50
CA GLN A 493 -1.29 -5.32 12.82
C GLN A 493 -0.46 -4.02 12.88
N SER A 494 -0.97 -2.92 12.33
CA SER A 494 -0.26 -1.63 12.32
C SER A 494 -0.38 -0.86 13.64
N PHE A 495 -1.27 -1.27 14.54
CA PHE A 495 -1.46 -0.61 15.84
C PHE A 495 -0.55 -1.17 16.92
N VAL A 496 -0.25 -0.33 17.92
CA VAL A 496 0.39 -0.71 19.17
C VAL A 496 -0.63 -0.84 20.29
N LEU A 497 -0.27 -1.52 21.39
CA LEU A 497 -1.09 -1.65 22.59
C LEU A 497 -0.56 -0.82 23.79
N ASP A 498 0.57 -0.15 23.63
CA ASP A 498 1.24 0.63 24.67
C ASP A 498 1.61 2.02 24.14
N ALA A 499 1.04 3.05 24.76
CA ALA A 499 1.35 4.45 24.41
C ALA A 499 2.80 4.84 24.67
N ASN A 500 3.53 4.11 25.55
CA ASN A 500 4.97 4.33 25.70
C ASN A 500 5.79 3.86 24.50
N GLU A 501 5.24 2.98 23.67
CA GLU A 501 5.87 2.54 22.43
C GLU A 501 5.64 3.54 21.30
N ASN A 502 4.38 3.90 21.07
CA ASN A 502 3.98 4.96 20.14
C ASN A 502 2.66 5.59 20.60
N PRO A 503 2.70 6.83 21.15
CA PRO A 503 1.49 7.46 21.68
C PRO A 503 0.45 7.84 20.60
N PHE A 504 0.88 7.94 19.32
CA PHE A 504 0.02 8.37 18.21
C PHE A 504 -0.67 7.20 17.49
N ASN A 505 -0.31 5.95 17.80
CA ASN A 505 -0.77 4.78 17.05
C ASN A 505 -1.32 3.66 17.95
N VAL A 506 -1.81 4.01 19.13
CA VAL A 506 -2.50 3.06 20.02
C VAL A 506 -3.85 2.70 19.40
N VAL A 507 -4.21 1.40 19.39
CA VAL A 507 -5.54 0.99 18.98
C VAL A 507 -6.59 1.54 19.94
N ALA A 508 -7.64 2.21 19.45
CA ALA A 508 -8.67 2.90 20.25
C ALA A 508 -10.08 2.63 19.70
#